data_d44cfaca17d65328593ecd04656b8f28
#
_entry.id   d44cfaca17d65328593ecd04656b8f28
#
_cell.length_a   1.000
_cell.length_b   1.000
_cell.length_c   1.000
_cell.angle_alpha   90.00
_cell.angle_beta   90.00
_cell.angle_gamma   90.00
#
_symmetry.space_group_name_H-M   'P 1'
#
loop_
_entity.id
_entity.type
_entity.pdbx_description
1 polymer ?
#
loop_
_entity_poly.entity_id
_entity_poly.type
_entity_poly.pdbx_seq_one_letter_code
_entity_poly.pdbx_strand_id
1 'polypeptide(L)'
;ILKVFRVLSDGANPDVELQQALDAAGSQAVPRQYGSVRGAWDGGETDVLVAQEFLVGAADAWQVITNELNAGHLEVTDEIRDLGALTADIHRELGEAFTAVDATDEAREALVAQWYERADRALSDAPELAEHRTAIIDTFDQARDVDWPTLQRVPGDFHLGQVLHVPGRGWVALDFEGEPLRPLSQRVQPDL
;
A
#
# COMPACT_ATOMS: atom_id res chain seq x y z
N ILE A 1 -8.90 5.82 17.70
CA ILE A 1 -8.94 6.87 16.64
C ILE A 1 -10.18 6.69 15.82
N LEU A 2 -10.75 7.81 15.32
CA LEU A 2 -11.75 7.81 14.26
C LEU A 2 -11.13 8.47 13.03
N LYS A 3 -11.05 7.74 11.92
CA LYS A 3 -10.64 8.24 10.61
C LYS A 3 -11.90 8.46 9.78
N VAL A 4 -12.11 9.71 9.30
CA VAL A 4 -13.25 10.08 8.47
C VAL A 4 -12.76 10.35 7.07
N PHE A 5 -13.30 9.64 6.09
CA PHE A 5 -12.93 9.80 4.69
C PHE A 5 -13.66 11.00 4.08
N ARG A 6 -12.90 11.92 3.48
CA ARG A 6 -13.44 13.15 2.87
C ARG A 6 -13.68 13.04 1.38
N VAL A 7 -12.98 12.11 0.73
CA VAL A 7 -13.17 11.78 -0.68
C VAL A 7 -13.83 10.42 -0.74
N LEU A 8 -15.01 10.35 -1.31
CA LEU A 8 -15.82 9.13 -1.37
C LEU A 8 -15.87 8.66 -2.83
N SER A 9 -15.65 7.38 -3.03
CA SER A 9 -15.80 6.70 -4.32
C SER A 9 -16.66 5.45 -4.10
N ASP A 10 -17.47 5.08 -5.07
CA ASP A 10 -18.28 3.88 -4.98
C ASP A 10 -17.41 2.62 -4.82
N GLY A 11 -17.82 1.72 -3.92
CA GLY A 11 -17.16 0.46 -3.62
C GLY A 11 -16.48 0.42 -2.25
N ALA A 12 -15.81 -0.69 -1.95
CA ALA A 12 -15.08 -0.87 -0.69
C ALA A 12 -13.91 0.11 -0.60
N ASN A 13 -13.73 0.71 0.59
CA ASN A 13 -12.54 1.52 0.84
C ASN A 13 -11.37 0.57 1.13
N PRO A 14 -10.26 0.61 0.34
CA PRO A 14 -9.14 -0.33 0.50
C PRO A 14 -8.52 -0.28 1.90
N ASP A 15 -8.43 0.90 2.50
CA ASP A 15 -7.89 1.07 3.85
C ASP A 15 -8.69 0.31 4.89
N VAL A 16 -10.01 0.37 4.79
CA VAL A 16 -10.92 -0.37 5.69
C VAL A 16 -10.88 -1.87 5.38
N GLU A 17 -11.00 -2.24 4.12
CA GLU A 17 -11.08 -3.64 3.68
C GLU A 17 -9.82 -4.43 4.05
N LEU A 18 -8.64 -3.91 3.71
CA LEU A 18 -7.37 -4.61 3.93
C LEU A 18 -7.02 -4.68 5.42
N GLN A 19 -7.17 -3.58 6.15
CA GLN A 19 -6.89 -3.59 7.59
C GLN A 19 -7.85 -4.48 8.38
N GLN A 20 -9.15 -4.51 8.02
CA GLN A 20 -10.11 -5.41 8.66
C GLN A 20 -9.77 -6.89 8.40
N ALA A 21 -9.33 -7.21 7.18
CA ALA A 21 -8.93 -8.58 6.85
C ALA A 21 -7.70 -9.01 7.66
N LEU A 22 -6.68 -8.13 7.76
CA LEU A 22 -5.48 -8.38 8.56
C LEU A 22 -5.80 -8.52 10.06
N ASP A 23 -6.60 -7.61 10.63
CA ASP A 23 -7.02 -7.68 12.03
C ASP A 23 -7.83 -8.95 12.34
N ALA A 24 -8.75 -9.33 11.44
CA ALA A 24 -9.52 -10.57 11.56
C ALA A 24 -8.66 -11.84 11.50
N ALA A 25 -7.54 -11.80 10.77
CA ALA A 25 -6.53 -12.84 10.74
C ALA A 25 -5.65 -12.87 12.01
N GLY A 26 -5.79 -11.88 12.91
CA GLY A 26 -4.99 -11.75 14.13
C GLY A 26 -3.64 -11.11 13.92
N SER A 27 -3.44 -10.39 12.82
CA SER A 27 -2.20 -9.70 12.49
C SER A 27 -1.79 -8.71 13.58
N GLN A 28 -0.49 -8.69 13.87
CA GLN A 28 0.12 -7.66 14.71
C GLN A 28 0.68 -6.50 13.86
N ALA A 29 0.62 -6.64 12.53
CA ALA A 29 1.17 -5.68 11.58
C ALA A 29 0.29 -4.42 11.42
N VAL A 30 -0.96 -4.42 11.88
CA VAL A 30 -1.92 -3.32 11.76
C VAL A 30 -2.59 -2.98 13.09
N PRO A 31 -3.11 -1.76 13.29
CA PRO A 31 -3.93 -1.43 14.44
C PRO A 31 -5.20 -2.28 14.48
N ARG A 32 -5.65 -2.65 15.68
CA ARG A 32 -6.92 -3.32 15.85
C ARG A 32 -8.08 -2.46 15.31
N GLN A 33 -8.99 -3.09 14.59
CA GLN A 33 -10.17 -2.43 14.05
C GLN A 33 -11.38 -2.62 14.99
N TYR A 34 -12.06 -1.52 15.34
CA TYR A 34 -13.25 -1.55 16.18
C TYR A 34 -14.55 -1.50 15.39
N GLY A 35 -14.47 -1.16 14.10
CA GLY A 35 -15.60 -1.13 13.18
C GLY A 35 -15.54 0.01 12.19
N SER A 36 -16.42 -0.03 11.20
CA SER A 36 -16.58 1.02 10.20
C SER A 36 -18.03 1.43 10.06
N VAL A 37 -18.28 2.59 9.46
CA VAL A 37 -19.61 3.06 9.08
C VAL A 37 -19.64 3.19 7.57
N ARG A 38 -20.63 2.53 6.94
CA ARG A 38 -20.91 2.68 5.51
C ARG A 38 -21.97 3.74 5.28
N GLY A 39 -21.79 4.54 4.26
CA GLY A 39 -22.73 5.54 3.78
C GLY A 39 -23.12 5.29 2.33
N ALA A 40 -24.35 5.58 1.97
CA ALA A 40 -24.84 5.48 0.61
C ALA A 40 -25.37 6.85 0.14
N TRP A 41 -25.19 7.14 -1.16
CA TRP A 41 -25.69 8.34 -1.83
C TRP A 41 -26.09 7.98 -3.27
N ASP A 42 -26.61 8.93 -4.05
CA ASP A 42 -27.06 8.66 -5.43
C ASP A 42 -25.93 8.14 -6.37
N GLY A 43 -24.68 8.34 -6.01
CA GLY A 43 -23.49 7.90 -6.77
C GLY A 43 -22.88 6.58 -6.31
N GLY A 44 -23.43 5.90 -5.28
CA GLY A 44 -22.93 4.63 -4.77
C GLY A 44 -22.91 4.51 -3.25
N GLU A 45 -22.13 3.57 -2.74
CA GLU A 45 -21.91 3.38 -1.30
C GLU A 45 -20.41 3.09 -1.01
N THR A 46 -19.95 3.52 0.16
CA THR A 46 -18.57 3.22 0.64
C THR A 46 -18.50 3.32 2.16
N ASP A 47 -17.33 2.99 2.71
CA ASP A 47 -17.01 3.29 4.10
C ASP A 47 -16.72 4.79 4.23
N VAL A 48 -17.41 5.46 5.15
CA VAL A 48 -17.26 6.91 5.41
C VAL A 48 -16.46 7.19 6.67
N LEU A 49 -16.34 6.20 7.54
CA LEU A 49 -15.61 6.30 8.80
C LEU A 49 -15.09 4.92 9.21
N VAL A 50 -13.89 4.89 9.82
CA VAL A 50 -13.37 3.72 10.51
C VAL A 50 -12.93 4.10 11.91
N ALA A 51 -13.16 3.20 12.88
CA ALA A 51 -12.68 3.28 14.25
C ALA A 51 -11.58 2.24 14.46
N GLN A 52 -10.40 2.70 14.88
CA GLN A 52 -9.25 1.83 15.10
C GLN A 52 -8.51 2.14 16.39
N GLU A 53 -7.65 1.23 16.81
CA GLU A 53 -6.79 1.36 17.97
C GLU A 53 -5.96 2.65 17.92
N PHE A 54 -5.79 3.28 19.08
CA PHE A 54 -4.81 4.35 19.26
C PHE A 54 -3.50 3.76 19.80
N LEU A 55 -2.45 3.85 19.03
CA LEU A 55 -1.14 3.30 19.36
C LEU A 55 -0.38 4.26 20.27
N VAL A 56 -0.47 4.01 21.58
CA VAL A 56 0.11 4.90 22.61
C VAL A 56 1.63 4.85 22.55
N GLY A 57 2.27 6.03 22.52
CA GLY A 57 3.72 6.16 22.51
C GLY A 57 4.38 5.78 21.19
N ALA A 58 3.59 5.57 20.14
CA ALA A 58 4.12 5.28 18.82
C ALA A 58 4.91 6.47 18.26
N ALA A 59 5.97 6.16 17.51
CA ALA A 59 6.79 7.12 16.79
C ALA A 59 6.75 6.81 15.29
N ASP A 60 6.76 7.84 14.47
CA ASP A 60 6.82 7.74 13.01
C ASP A 60 8.12 7.08 12.57
N ALA A 61 8.04 6.07 11.67
CA ALA A 61 9.20 5.28 11.25
C ALA A 61 10.24 6.14 10.52
N TRP A 62 9.81 7.11 9.72
CA TRP A 62 10.71 8.04 9.07
C TRP A 62 11.54 8.82 10.08
N GLN A 63 10.89 9.33 11.14
CA GLN A 63 11.58 10.04 12.21
C GLN A 63 12.52 9.14 13.00
N VAL A 64 12.11 7.92 13.33
CA VAL A 64 12.96 6.96 14.05
C VAL A 64 14.24 6.70 13.25
N ILE A 65 14.12 6.30 12.00
CA ILE A 65 15.28 5.97 11.15
C ILE A 65 16.17 7.19 10.91
N THR A 66 15.59 8.35 10.58
CA THR A 66 16.38 9.55 10.31
C THR A 66 17.08 10.09 11.57
N ASN A 67 16.50 9.95 12.75
CA ASN A 67 17.13 10.33 14.01
C ASN A 67 18.35 9.45 14.32
N GLU A 68 18.24 8.13 14.12
CA GLU A 68 19.38 7.20 14.30
C GLU A 68 20.53 7.55 13.34
N LEU A 69 20.24 7.77 12.06
CA LEU A 69 21.24 8.16 11.07
C LEU A 69 21.89 9.51 11.40
N ASN A 70 21.12 10.51 11.84
CA ASN A 70 21.62 11.83 12.22
C ASN A 70 22.45 11.79 13.53
N ALA A 71 22.19 10.84 14.41
CA ALA A 71 23.00 10.58 15.60
C ALA A 71 24.32 9.90 15.28
N GLY A 72 24.56 9.55 14.00
CA GLY A 72 25.76 8.85 13.55
C GLY A 72 25.69 7.33 13.71
N HIS A 73 24.53 6.80 14.08
CA HIS A 73 24.28 5.37 14.12
C HIS A 73 23.95 4.89 12.71
N LEU A 74 24.99 4.55 11.94
CA LEU A 74 24.84 4.09 10.55
C LEU A 74 24.38 2.62 10.45
N GLU A 75 24.30 1.92 11.58
CA GLU A 75 23.87 0.52 11.65
C GLU A 75 22.39 0.42 11.97
N VAL A 76 21.55 0.86 11.03
CA VAL A 76 20.06 0.69 11.09
C VAL A 76 19.63 -0.63 10.44
N THR A 77 20.54 -1.61 10.35
CA THR A 77 20.32 -2.86 9.61
C THR A 77 19.20 -3.71 10.26
N ASP A 78 19.10 -3.69 11.59
CA ASP A 78 18.11 -4.49 12.32
C ASP A 78 16.74 -3.87 12.15
N GLU A 79 16.60 -2.54 12.25
CA GLU A 79 15.36 -1.81 12.01
C GLU A 79 14.85 -2.03 10.58
N ILE A 80 15.75 -1.97 9.59
CA ILE A 80 15.39 -2.20 8.18
C ILE A 80 15.01 -3.67 7.95
N ARG A 81 15.67 -4.62 8.62
CA ARG A 81 15.30 -6.04 8.55
C ARG A 81 13.90 -6.27 9.13
N ASP A 82 13.58 -5.66 10.26
CA ASP A 82 12.29 -5.78 10.90
C ASP A 82 11.18 -5.11 10.07
N LEU A 83 11.47 -4.00 9.39
CA LEU A 83 10.57 -3.39 8.40
C LEU A 83 10.34 -4.31 7.20
N GLY A 84 11.39 -4.99 6.72
CA GLY A 84 11.28 -6.00 5.67
C GLY A 84 10.42 -7.20 6.12
N ALA A 85 10.57 -7.65 7.37
CA ALA A 85 9.74 -8.69 7.95
C ALA A 85 8.27 -8.27 8.04
N LEU A 86 7.98 -7.04 8.52
CA LEU A 86 6.63 -6.47 8.52
C LEU A 86 6.01 -6.51 7.12
N THR A 87 6.75 -6.05 6.11
CA THR A 87 6.29 -6.03 4.72
C THR A 87 5.95 -7.45 4.23
N ALA A 88 6.82 -8.41 4.49
CA ALA A 88 6.63 -9.80 4.10
C ALA A 88 5.40 -10.43 4.80
N ASP A 89 5.21 -10.13 6.09
CA ASP A 89 4.06 -10.61 6.86
C ASP A 89 2.75 -10.03 6.31
N ILE A 90 2.70 -8.73 6.03
CA ILE A 90 1.52 -8.09 5.42
C ILE A 90 1.19 -8.75 4.08
N HIS A 91 2.18 -8.93 3.20
CA HIS A 91 1.96 -9.54 1.87
C HIS A 91 1.47 -10.98 2.00
N ARG A 92 2.06 -11.78 2.89
CA ARG A 92 1.65 -13.15 3.15
C ARG A 92 0.21 -13.21 3.67
N GLU A 93 -0.13 -12.40 4.65
CA GLU A 93 -1.45 -12.38 5.28
C GLU A 93 -2.54 -11.87 4.33
N LEU A 94 -2.24 -10.87 3.50
CA LEU A 94 -3.15 -10.43 2.44
C LEU A 94 -3.33 -11.50 1.37
N GLY A 95 -2.27 -12.22 0.98
CA GLY A 95 -2.37 -13.36 0.06
C GLY A 95 -3.19 -14.53 0.60
N GLU A 96 -3.23 -14.71 1.93
CA GLU A 96 -4.09 -15.70 2.60
C GLU A 96 -5.54 -15.22 2.74
N ALA A 97 -5.75 -13.92 3.00
CA ALA A 97 -7.09 -13.33 3.19
C ALA A 97 -7.85 -13.10 1.88
N PHE A 98 -7.13 -12.79 0.81
CA PHE A 98 -7.69 -12.53 -0.52
C PHE A 98 -7.14 -13.55 -1.52
N THR A 99 -7.99 -14.00 -2.43
CA THR A 99 -7.57 -14.98 -3.44
C THR A 99 -6.51 -14.36 -4.35
N ALA A 100 -5.31 -14.92 -4.35
CA ALA A 100 -4.30 -14.62 -5.36
C ALA A 100 -4.75 -15.18 -6.72
N VAL A 101 -4.41 -14.48 -7.80
CA VAL A 101 -4.80 -14.85 -9.15
C VAL A 101 -3.56 -15.03 -10.03
N ASP A 102 -3.66 -15.92 -11.02
CA ASP A 102 -2.56 -16.11 -11.96
C ASP A 102 -2.34 -14.84 -12.80
N ALA A 103 -1.08 -14.52 -13.03
CA ALA A 103 -0.67 -13.42 -13.91
C ALA A 103 -0.84 -13.87 -15.38
N THR A 104 -2.09 -13.97 -15.85
CA THR A 104 -2.39 -14.28 -17.25
C THR A 104 -1.83 -13.21 -18.18
N ASP A 105 -1.66 -13.53 -19.48
CA ASP A 105 -1.21 -12.56 -20.47
C ASP A 105 -2.10 -11.31 -20.49
N GLU A 106 -3.42 -11.50 -20.36
CA GLU A 106 -4.38 -10.39 -20.28
C GLU A 106 -4.18 -9.51 -19.05
N ALA A 107 -3.96 -10.12 -17.88
CA ALA A 107 -3.69 -9.38 -16.64
C ALA A 107 -2.37 -8.62 -16.71
N ARG A 108 -1.32 -9.24 -17.28
CA ARG A 108 -0.01 -8.58 -17.51
C ARG A 108 -0.14 -7.38 -18.43
N GLU A 109 -0.79 -7.53 -19.58
CA GLU A 109 -1.00 -6.42 -20.50
C GLU A 109 -1.82 -5.28 -19.87
N ALA A 110 -2.82 -5.60 -19.06
CA ALA A 110 -3.61 -4.59 -18.35
C ALA A 110 -2.77 -3.80 -17.34
N LEU A 111 -1.89 -4.46 -16.58
CA LEU A 111 -0.99 -3.81 -15.62
C LEU A 111 0.08 -2.98 -16.34
N VAL A 112 0.71 -3.51 -17.38
CA VAL A 112 1.70 -2.77 -18.17
C VAL A 112 1.06 -1.53 -18.82
N ALA A 113 -0.18 -1.63 -19.32
CA ALA A 113 -0.91 -0.47 -19.84
C ALA A 113 -1.08 0.64 -18.79
N GLN A 114 -1.38 0.27 -17.52
CA GLN A 114 -1.45 1.24 -16.42
C GLN A 114 -0.09 1.90 -16.14
N TRP A 115 1.03 1.17 -16.28
CA TRP A 115 2.36 1.75 -16.12
C TRP A 115 2.67 2.77 -17.20
N TYR A 116 2.29 2.52 -18.45
CA TYR A 116 2.42 3.50 -19.53
C TYR A 116 1.60 4.77 -19.25
N GLU A 117 0.35 4.62 -18.83
CA GLU A 117 -0.50 5.77 -18.49
C GLU A 117 0.09 6.61 -17.34
N ARG A 118 0.70 5.96 -16.34
CA ARG A 118 1.40 6.64 -15.25
C ARG A 118 2.67 7.34 -15.73
N ALA A 119 3.46 6.67 -16.57
CA ALA A 119 4.67 7.26 -17.14
C ALA A 119 4.35 8.48 -18.00
N ASP A 120 3.32 8.41 -18.83
CA ASP A 120 2.91 9.56 -19.67
C ASP A 120 2.46 10.75 -18.82
N ARG A 121 1.75 10.52 -17.72
CA ARG A 121 1.41 11.60 -16.76
C ARG A 121 2.66 12.15 -16.09
N ALA A 122 3.55 11.29 -15.56
CA ALA A 122 4.78 11.72 -14.91
C ALA A 122 5.68 12.55 -15.85
N LEU A 123 5.80 12.12 -17.13
CA LEU A 123 6.56 12.84 -18.16
C LEU A 123 5.92 14.19 -18.52
N SER A 124 4.59 14.32 -18.40
CA SER A 124 3.88 15.59 -18.59
C SER A 124 4.09 16.54 -17.41
N ASP A 125 4.07 16.00 -16.18
CA ASP A 125 4.18 16.79 -14.94
C ASP A 125 5.63 17.18 -14.61
N ALA A 126 6.60 16.34 -15.04
CA ALA A 126 8.03 16.52 -14.83
C ALA A 126 8.80 16.39 -16.17
N PRO A 127 8.86 17.48 -16.98
CA PRO A 127 9.49 17.47 -18.31
C PRO A 127 10.97 17.04 -18.31
N GLU A 128 11.68 17.21 -17.19
CA GLU A 128 13.06 16.74 -16.99
C GLU A 128 13.21 15.23 -17.12
N LEU A 129 12.15 14.45 -16.94
CA LEU A 129 12.15 13.01 -17.15
C LEU A 129 12.17 12.60 -18.63
N ALA A 130 11.96 13.55 -19.56
CA ALA A 130 11.86 13.26 -20.99
C ALA A 130 13.13 12.58 -21.55
N GLU A 131 14.30 12.89 -21.03
CA GLU A 131 15.57 12.26 -21.43
C GLU A 131 15.63 10.76 -21.05
N HIS A 132 14.86 10.34 -20.04
CA HIS A 132 14.77 8.97 -19.56
C HIS A 132 13.61 8.18 -20.15
N ARG A 133 12.76 8.81 -21.00
CA ARG A 133 11.56 8.17 -21.55
C ARG A 133 11.84 6.80 -22.16
N THR A 134 12.86 6.72 -23.01
CA THR A 134 13.20 5.45 -23.67
C THR A 134 13.54 4.36 -22.67
N ALA A 135 14.38 4.66 -21.68
CA ALA A 135 14.76 3.69 -20.66
C ALA A 135 13.56 3.22 -19.81
N ILE A 136 12.63 4.13 -19.48
CA ILE A 136 11.39 3.79 -18.75
C ILE A 136 10.54 2.82 -19.58
N ILE A 137 10.30 3.14 -20.84
CA ILE A 137 9.49 2.32 -21.76
C ILE A 137 10.12 0.96 -21.99
N ASP A 138 11.43 0.91 -22.28
CA ASP A 138 12.18 -0.35 -22.48
C ASP A 138 12.07 -1.26 -21.23
N THR A 139 12.07 -0.68 -20.01
CA THR A 139 11.88 -1.44 -18.78
C THR A 139 10.50 -2.10 -18.73
N PHE A 140 9.45 -1.37 -19.10
CA PHE A 140 8.08 -1.91 -19.13
C PHE A 140 7.92 -3.00 -20.22
N ASP A 141 8.54 -2.81 -21.38
CA ASP A 141 8.53 -3.81 -22.44
C ASP A 141 9.23 -5.09 -22.00
N GLN A 142 10.40 -4.97 -21.34
CA GLN A 142 11.13 -6.14 -20.82
C GLN A 142 10.32 -6.89 -19.74
N ALA A 143 9.51 -6.19 -18.95
CA ALA A 143 8.67 -6.82 -17.93
C ALA A 143 7.62 -7.79 -18.54
N ARG A 144 7.26 -7.65 -19.81
CA ARG A 144 6.36 -8.60 -20.48
C ARG A 144 6.98 -9.98 -20.69
N ASP A 145 8.29 -10.03 -20.81
CA ASP A 145 9.03 -11.25 -21.20
C ASP A 145 9.55 -12.05 -20.00
N VAL A 146 9.28 -11.59 -18.76
CA VAL A 146 9.68 -12.31 -17.55
C VAL A 146 8.51 -13.13 -16.98
N ASP A 147 8.85 -14.14 -16.19
CA ASP A 147 7.85 -14.90 -15.44
C ASP A 147 7.33 -14.06 -14.27
N TRP A 148 6.03 -13.79 -14.30
CA TRP A 148 5.37 -13.05 -13.22
C TRP A 148 4.91 -14.00 -12.11
N PRO A 149 5.01 -13.59 -10.83
CA PRO A 149 4.36 -14.31 -9.75
C PRO A 149 2.83 -14.18 -9.86
N THR A 150 2.11 -14.88 -9.01
CA THR A 150 0.68 -14.63 -8.81
C THR A 150 0.45 -13.21 -8.34
N LEU A 151 -0.61 -12.58 -8.84
CA LEU A 151 -1.03 -11.25 -8.43
C LEU A 151 -1.87 -11.36 -7.15
N GLN A 152 -1.67 -10.45 -6.22
CA GLN A 152 -2.39 -10.43 -4.95
C GLN A 152 -2.78 -9.00 -4.51
N ARG A 153 -3.57 -8.89 -3.47
CA ARG A 153 -3.83 -7.58 -2.85
C ARG A 153 -2.57 -7.11 -2.13
N VAL A 154 -2.20 -5.86 -2.35
CA VAL A 154 -1.04 -5.19 -1.73
C VAL A 154 -1.45 -3.83 -1.18
N PRO A 155 -0.68 -3.24 -0.24
CA PRO A 155 -0.96 -1.90 0.29
C PRO A 155 -0.97 -0.79 -0.78
N GLY A 156 -0.14 -0.91 -1.80
CA GLY A 156 -0.10 -0.05 -2.99
C GLY A 156 0.69 1.25 -2.86
N ASP A 157 0.79 1.84 -1.66
CA ASP A 157 1.60 3.05 -1.38
C ASP A 157 2.34 2.88 -0.04
N PHE A 158 3.14 1.83 0.06
CA PHE A 158 3.80 1.47 1.31
C PHE A 158 5.17 2.13 1.42
N HIS A 159 5.34 3.02 2.39
CA HIS A 159 6.59 3.72 2.68
C HIS A 159 6.71 4.02 4.18
N LEU A 160 7.88 4.50 4.63
CA LEU A 160 8.15 4.77 6.05
C LEU A 160 7.15 5.72 6.74
N GLY A 161 6.56 6.67 5.99
CA GLY A 161 5.52 7.56 6.53
C GLY A 161 4.18 6.88 6.81
N GLN A 162 4.01 5.62 6.38
CA GLN A 162 2.83 4.79 6.66
C GLN A 162 3.07 3.76 7.75
N VAL A 163 4.21 3.86 8.46
CA VAL A 163 4.60 2.90 9.49
C VAL A 163 4.92 3.62 10.79
N LEU A 164 4.46 3.06 11.90
CA LEU A 164 4.81 3.49 13.25
C LEU A 164 5.66 2.45 13.97
N HIS A 165 6.62 2.89 14.75
CA HIS A 165 7.27 2.06 15.76
C HIS A 165 6.51 2.17 17.09
N VAL A 166 5.98 1.05 17.56
CA VAL A 166 5.15 0.97 18.77
C VAL A 166 5.93 0.29 19.89
N PRO A 167 6.12 0.94 21.05
CA PRO A 167 6.84 0.32 22.16
C PRO A 167 6.26 -1.04 22.56
N GLY A 168 7.11 -2.06 22.58
CA GLY A 168 6.74 -3.44 22.95
C GLY A 168 5.97 -4.23 21.89
N ARG A 169 5.64 -3.63 20.74
CA ARG A 169 4.99 -4.31 19.62
C ARG A 169 5.84 -4.33 18.35
N GLY A 170 6.72 -3.33 18.16
CA GLY A 170 7.52 -3.16 16.94
C GLY A 170 6.84 -2.32 15.88
N TRP A 171 7.07 -2.64 14.62
CA TRP A 171 6.56 -1.88 13.48
C TRP A 171 5.10 -2.22 13.16
N VAL A 172 4.29 -1.18 12.91
CA VAL A 172 2.84 -1.29 12.61
C VAL A 172 2.51 -0.39 11.43
N ALA A 173 1.87 -0.95 10.41
CA ALA A 173 1.40 -0.22 9.22
C ALA A 173 0.03 0.42 9.47
N LEU A 174 -0.21 1.62 8.91
CA LEU A 174 -1.39 2.42 9.22
C LEU A 174 -2.33 2.67 8.04
N ASP A 175 -1.80 2.77 6.83
CA ASP A 175 -2.54 3.26 5.68
C ASP A 175 -2.47 2.28 4.51
N PHE A 176 -3.63 1.92 4.00
CA PHE A 176 -3.83 0.98 2.91
C PHE A 176 -4.73 1.57 1.81
N GLU A 177 -4.86 2.90 1.76
CA GLU A 177 -5.65 3.57 0.71
C GLU A 177 -5.07 3.34 -0.69
N GLY A 178 -3.79 2.95 -0.77
CA GLY A 178 -3.08 2.76 -2.03
C GLY A 178 -2.66 4.08 -2.67
N GLU A 179 -2.11 4.01 -3.86
CA GLU A 179 -1.55 5.16 -4.59
C GLU A 179 -2.62 6.26 -4.82
N PRO A 180 -2.43 7.50 -4.33
CA PRO A 180 -3.46 8.53 -4.34
C PRO A 180 -3.98 8.90 -5.73
N LEU A 181 -3.14 8.82 -6.75
CA LEU A 181 -3.49 9.16 -8.14
C LEU A 181 -4.08 7.99 -8.93
N ARG A 182 -4.13 6.80 -8.33
CA ARG A 182 -4.70 5.61 -8.95
C ARG A 182 -6.21 5.57 -8.73
N PRO A 183 -7.04 5.32 -9.74
CA PRO A 183 -8.49 5.15 -9.56
C PRO A 183 -8.82 4.03 -8.55
N LEU A 184 -9.89 4.20 -7.75
CA LEU A 184 -10.29 3.20 -6.77
C LEU A 184 -10.48 1.82 -7.40
N SER A 185 -11.10 1.75 -8.57
CA SER A 185 -11.31 0.50 -9.31
C SER A 185 -10.03 -0.27 -9.62
N GLN A 186 -8.89 0.40 -9.66
CA GLN A 186 -7.57 -0.24 -9.83
C GLN A 186 -6.92 -0.57 -8.47
N ARG A 187 -7.14 0.25 -7.42
CA ARG A 187 -6.57 0.00 -6.08
C ARG A 187 -7.14 -1.26 -5.41
N VAL A 188 -8.35 -1.65 -5.77
CA VAL A 188 -9.01 -2.86 -5.24
C VAL A 188 -8.71 -4.13 -6.05
N GLN A 189 -7.88 -4.04 -7.09
CA GLN A 189 -7.48 -5.20 -7.89
C GLN A 189 -6.21 -5.83 -7.33
N PRO A 190 -5.97 -7.14 -7.58
CA PRO A 190 -4.67 -7.76 -7.37
C PRO A 190 -3.56 -7.05 -8.15
N ASP A 191 -2.38 -6.96 -7.57
CA ASP A 191 -1.19 -6.32 -8.13
C ASP A 191 0.07 -7.18 -7.87
N LEU A 192 1.25 -6.69 -8.29
CA LEU A 192 2.55 -7.35 -8.08
C LEU A 192 3.10 -7.13 -6.69
#